data_8ac04bc8a230e36b5b7f56cda910786a
#
_entry.id   8ac04bc8a230e36b5b7f56cda910786a
#
_cell.length_a   1.000
_cell.length_b   1.000
_cell.length_c   1.000
_cell.angle_alpha   90.00
_cell.angle_beta   90.00
_cell.angle_gamma   90.00
#
_symmetry.space_group_name_H-M   'P 1'
#
loop_
_entity.id
_entity.type
_entity.pdbx_description
1 polymer ?
#
loop_
_entity_poly.entity_id
_entity_poly.type
_entity_poly.pdbx_seq_one_letter_code
_entity_poly.pdbx_strand_id
1 'polypeptide(L)'
;MKKFDVTIIGAGAAGMMCAIQAARRGRKVLLVDHAASAGDKIRISGGGKCNFTNLDIKYDKFISQNPRFMASCLSRYTQCDFIDLVESCGILYHEKTLGQLLSLIHI
;
A
#
# COMPACT_ATOMS: atom_id res chain seq x y z
N MET A 1 -11.89 -27.31 12.35
CA MET A 1 -10.64 -26.57 12.01
C MET A 1 -10.91 -25.58 10.89
N LYS A 2 -10.51 -24.31 11.10
CA LYS A 2 -10.63 -23.31 10.05
C LYS A 2 -9.55 -23.52 9.01
N LYS A 3 -9.92 -23.43 7.73
CA LYS A 3 -8.99 -23.56 6.61
C LYS A 3 -8.92 -22.22 5.87
N PHE A 4 -7.72 -21.85 5.45
CA PHE A 4 -7.47 -20.66 4.67
C PHE A 4 -6.77 -21.01 3.37
N ASP A 5 -7.08 -20.29 2.30
CA ASP A 5 -6.42 -20.47 1.02
C ASP A 5 -5.04 -19.82 1.01
N VAL A 6 -4.92 -18.67 1.70
CA VAL A 6 -3.69 -17.88 1.73
C VAL A 6 -3.43 -17.43 3.17
N THR A 7 -2.20 -17.65 3.63
CA THR A 7 -1.73 -17.11 4.91
C THR A 7 -0.62 -16.11 4.62
N ILE A 8 -0.78 -14.89 5.13
CA ILE A 8 0.16 -13.79 4.92
C ILE A 8 0.77 -13.41 6.26
N ILE A 9 2.09 -13.43 6.33
CA ILE A 9 2.82 -13.02 7.54
C ILE A 9 3.31 -11.60 7.34
N GLY A 10 2.79 -10.71 8.15
CA GLY A 10 3.08 -9.28 8.09
C GLY A 10 1.88 -8.48 7.58
N ALA A 11 1.32 -7.65 8.44
CA ALA A 11 0.17 -6.79 8.14
C ALA A 11 0.60 -5.32 7.92
N GLY A 12 1.71 -5.13 7.23
CA GLY A 12 2.12 -3.84 6.74
C GLY A 12 1.52 -3.55 5.36
N ALA A 13 2.07 -2.58 4.65
CA ALA A 13 1.55 -2.17 3.34
C ALA A 13 1.51 -3.33 2.34
N ALA A 14 2.60 -4.06 2.22
CA ALA A 14 2.70 -5.16 1.26
C ALA A 14 1.75 -6.31 1.61
N GLY A 15 1.70 -6.69 2.88
CA GLY A 15 0.84 -7.79 3.34
C GLY A 15 -0.64 -7.45 3.19
N MET A 16 -1.04 -6.25 3.52
CA MET A 16 -2.42 -5.80 3.34
C MET A 16 -2.83 -5.71 1.88
N MET A 17 -1.94 -5.23 1.00
CA MET A 17 -2.23 -5.22 -0.44
C MET A 17 -2.37 -6.63 -0.99
N CYS A 18 -1.52 -7.55 -0.57
CA CYS A 18 -1.62 -8.97 -0.95
C CYS A 18 -2.97 -9.55 -0.49
N ALA A 19 -3.38 -9.24 0.73
CA ALA A 19 -4.66 -9.71 1.28
C ALA A 19 -5.85 -9.16 0.46
N ILE A 20 -5.82 -7.89 0.09
CA ILE A 20 -6.85 -7.28 -0.73
C ILE A 20 -6.96 -8.01 -2.09
N GLN A 21 -5.83 -8.23 -2.74
CA GLN A 21 -5.81 -8.87 -4.06
C GLN A 21 -6.29 -10.32 -4.00
N ALA A 22 -5.87 -11.06 -2.98
CA ALA A 22 -6.30 -12.45 -2.80
C ALA A 22 -7.80 -12.53 -2.48
N ALA A 23 -8.29 -11.66 -1.60
CA ALA A 23 -9.70 -11.62 -1.23
C ALA A 23 -10.59 -11.25 -2.42
N ARG A 24 -10.15 -10.31 -3.25
CA ARG A 24 -10.88 -9.93 -4.47
C ARG A 24 -11.02 -11.09 -5.45
N ARG A 25 -10.11 -12.06 -5.39
CA ARG A 25 -10.17 -13.27 -6.20
C ARG A 25 -10.95 -14.40 -5.53
N GLY A 26 -11.68 -14.10 -4.47
CA GLY A 26 -12.52 -15.06 -3.77
C GLY A 26 -11.75 -16.01 -2.85
N ARG A 27 -10.51 -15.69 -2.51
CA ARG A 27 -9.71 -16.54 -1.62
C ARG A 27 -9.95 -16.17 -0.16
N LYS A 28 -9.93 -17.18 0.70
CA LYS A 28 -10.04 -16.99 2.14
C LYS A 28 -8.65 -16.72 2.71
N VAL A 29 -8.47 -15.55 3.31
CA VAL A 29 -7.14 -15.05 3.69
C VAL A 29 -7.02 -14.97 5.21
N LEU A 30 -5.88 -15.41 5.72
CA LEU A 30 -5.44 -15.18 7.09
C LEU A 30 -4.25 -14.23 7.06
N LEU A 31 -4.39 -13.08 7.69
CA LEU A 31 -3.33 -12.08 7.79
C LEU A 31 -2.87 -12.00 9.24
N VAL A 32 -1.59 -12.24 9.50
CA VAL A 32 -1.02 -12.28 10.85
C VAL A 32 0.13 -11.30 10.96
N ASP A 33 0.26 -10.70 12.15
CA ASP A 33 1.35 -9.80 12.49
C ASP A 33 1.66 -9.91 13.97
N HIS A 34 2.91 -9.61 14.34
CA HIS A 34 3.31 -9.55 15.74
C HIS A 34 3.00 -8.20 16.40
N ALA A 35 2.69 -7.17 15.61
CA ALA A 35 2.32 -5.85 16.10
C ALA A 35 0.92 -5.86 16.73
N ALA A 36 0.67 -4.90 17.62
CA ALA A 36 -0.62 -4.77 18.28
C ALA A 36 -1.75 -4.42 17.32
N SER A 37 -1.45 -3.74 16.21
CA SER A 37 -2.42 -3.40 15.19
C SER A 37 -1.80 -3.42 13.79
N ALA A 38 -2.63 -3.67 12.78
CA ALA A 38 -2.19 -3.68 11.40
C ALA A 38 -1.84 -2.26 10.92
N GLY A 39 -0.87 -2.18 10.02
CA GLY A 39 -0.55 -0.93 9.34
C GLY A 39 0.11 0.14 10.19
N ASP A 40 0.83 -0.23 11.25
CA ASP A 40 1.47 0.75 12.15
C ASP A 40 2.38 1.72 11.41
N LYS A 41 3.26 1.21 10.55
CA LYS A 41 4.18 2.07 9.79
C LYS A 41 3.45 2.97 8.79
N ILE A 42 2.36 2.49 8.23
CA ILE A 42 1.55 3.30 7.33
C ILE A 42 0.96 4.48 8.09
N ARG A 43 0.41 4.23 9.28
CA ARG A 43 -0.24 5.26 10.08
C ARG A 43 0.72 6.35 10.54
N ILE A 44 1.95 6.00 10.89
CA ILE A 44 2.93 6.97 11.39
C ILE A 44 3.66 7.71 10.27
N SER A 45 3.60 7.24 9.03
CA SER A 45 4.26 7.91 7.91
C SER A 45 3.65 9.30 7.68
N GLY A 46 4.45 10.20 7.11
CA GLY A 46 4.01 11.56 6.85
C GLY A 46 3.62 12.35 8.09
N GLY A 47 4.25 12.08 9.23
CA GLY A 47 3.94 12.78 10.49
C GLY A 47 2.58 12.38 11.08
N GLY A 48 2.17 11.13 10.88
CA GLY A 48 0.90 10.60 11.38
C GLY A 48 -0.27 10.77 10.42
N LYS A 49 -0.03 11.26 9.22
CA LYS A 49 -1.08 11.53 8.22
C LYS A 49 -1.11 10.53 7.06
N CYS A 50 -0.32 9.49 7.12
CA CYS A 50 -0.21 8.48 6.08
C CYS A 50 0.22 9.05 4.72
N ASN A 51 1.53 9.08 4.50
CA ASN A 51 2.10 9.41 3.19
C ASN A 51 1.97 8.17 2.30
N PHE A 52 0.98 8.13 1.42
CA PHE A 52 0.65 6.89 0.73
C PHE A 52 1.19 6.81 -0.69
N THR A 53 1.41 7.93 -1.38
CA THR A 53 2.03 7.88 -2.71
C THR A 53 2.53 9.26 -3.15
N ASN A 54 3.04 9.31 -4.37
CA ASN A 54 3.50 10.54 -5.02
C ASN A 54 2.92 10.56 -6.44
N LEU A 55 2.58 11.74 -6.94
CA LEU A 55 2.04 11.89 -8.29
C LEU A 55 3.08 11.58 -9.38
N ASP A 56 4.37 11.78 -9.07
CA ASP A 56 5.47 11.55 -10.01
C ASP A 56 6.29 10.34 -9.55
N ILE A 57 5.83 9.14 -9.91
CA ILE A 57 6.52 7.89 -9.61
C ILE A 57 6.96 7.23 -10.91
N LYS A 58 8.27 6.99 -11.05
CA LYS A 58 8.89 6.27 -12.16
C LYS A 58 9.94 5.31 -11.60
N TYR A 59 10.26 4.26 -12.36
CA TYR A 59 11.22 3.27 -11.91
C TYR A 59 12.60 3.87 -11.62
N ASP A 60 13.00 4.92 -12.33
CA ASP A 60 14.28 5.59 -12.16
C ASP A 60 14.41 6.40 -10.86
N LYS A 61 13.31 6.58 -10.15
CA LYS A 61 13.27 7.21 -8.82
C LYS A 61 13.65 6.25 -7.70
N PHE A 62 13.76 4.95 -8.00
CA PHE A 62 14.12 3.93 -7.03
C PHE A 62 15.62 3.63 -7.12
N ILE A 63 16.34 3.86 -6.04
CA ILE A 63 17.79 3.67 -5.98
C ILE A 63 18.08 2.26 -5.51
N SER A 64 18.73 1.46 -6.36
CA SER A 64 19.12 0.09 -6.02
C SER A 64 20.26 -0.37 -6.90
N GLN A 65 20.84 -1.54 -6.58
CA GLN A 65 21.85 -2.17 -7.42
C GLN A 65 21.30 -2.63 -8.78
N ASN A 66 19.98 -2.83 -8.86
CA ASN A 66 19.28 -3.10 -10.11
C ASN A 66 18.37 -1.92 -10.44
N PRO A 67 18.83 -0.95 -11.25
CA PRO A 67 18.07 0.29 -11.50
C PRO A 67 16.71 0.09 -12.15
N ARG A 68 16.51 -1.03 -12.83
CA ARG A 68 15.25 -1.32 -13.52
C ARG A 68 14.34 -2.29 -12.75
N PHE A 69 14.70 -2.62 -11.53
CA PHE A 69 13.96 -3.61 -10.74
C PHE A 69 12.47 -3.29 -10.64
N MET A 70 12.13 -2.02 -10.45
CA MET A 70 10.75 -1.58 -10.26
C MET A 70 9.98 -1.33 -11.57
N ALA A 71 10.65 -1.42 -12.72
CA ALA A 71 10.02 -1.06 -13.99
C ALA A 71 8.77 -1.90 -14.30
N SER A 72 8.86 -3.22 -14.12
CA SER A 72 7.74 -4.12 -14.40
C SER A 72 6.57 -3.89 -13.43
N CYS A 73 6.85 -3.79 -12.14
CA CYS A 73 5.81 -3.57 -11.12
C CYS A 73 5.06 -2.27 -11.39
N LEU A 74 5.79 -1.18 -11.63
CA LEU A 74 5.19 0.14 -11.83
C LEU A 74 4.44 0.26 -13.15
N SER A 75 4.78 -0.55 -14.16
CA SER A 75 4.02 -0.58 -15.40
C SER A 75 2.69 -1.33 -15.25
N ARG A 76 2.62 -2.28 -14.33
CA ARG A 76 1.41 -3.09 -14.08
C ARG A 76 0.48 -2.50 -13.03
N TYR A 77 1.03 -1.76 -12.08
CA TYR A 77 0.28 -1.11 -11.02
C TYR A 77 0.90 0.25 -10.76
N THR A 78 0.23 1.29 -11.23
CA THR A 78 0.73 2.65 -11.19
C THR A 78 0.29 3.37 -9.92
N GLN A 79 0.88 4.54 -9.65
CA GLN A 79 0.40 5.40 -8.57
C GLN A 79 -1.05 5.82 -8.78
N CYS A 80 -1.48 5.96 -10.04
CA CYS A 80 -2.88 6.28 -10.34
C CYS A 80 -3.81 5.14 -9.95
N ASP A 81 -3.40 3.88 -10.16
CA ASP A 81 -4.16 2.72 -9.72
C ASP A 81 -4.34 2.71 -8.20
N PHE A 82 -3.29 3.07 -7.46
CA PHE A 82 -3.36 3.13 -6.00
C PHE A 82 -4.22 4.32 -5.54
N ILE A 83 -4.13 5.46 -6.19
CA ILE A 83 -4.98 6.61 -5.91
C ILE A 83 -6.46 6.24 -6.12
N ASP A 84 -6.76 5.52 -7.20
CA ASP A 84 -8.11 5.04 -7.47
C ASP A 84 -8.62 4.13 -6.35
N LEU A 85 -7.77 3.24 -5.83
CA LEU A 85 -8.12 2.40 -4.69
C LEU A 85 -8.44 3.25 -3.44
N VAL A 86 -7.60 4.22 -3.13
CA VAL A 86 -7.79 5.12 -1.99
C VAL A 86 -9.11 5.89 -2.13
N GLU A 87 -9.38 6.43 -3.31
CA GLU A 87 -10.63 7.15 -3.58
C GLU A 87 -11.85 6.24 -3.49
N SER A 88 -11.74 5.00 -3.95
CA SER A 88 -12.83 4.04 -3.88
C SER A 88 -13.21 3.69 -2.45
N CYS A 89 -12.28 3.84 -1.51
CA CYS A 89 -12.53 3.64 -0.08
C CYS A 89 -13.06 4.90 0.62
N GLY A 90 -13.28 5.99 -0.11
CA GLY A 90 -13.79 7.25 0.44
C GLY A 90 -12.76 8.01 1.28
N ILE A 91 -11.48 7.74 1.12
CA ILE A 91 -10.42 8.40 1.89
C ILE A 91 -10.07 9.71 1.22
N LEU A 92 -10.18 10.81 1.96
CA LEU A 92 -9.77 12.13 1.49
C LEU A 92 -8.27 12.30 1.67
N TYR A 93 -7.64 13.00 0.72
CA TYR A 93 -6.19 13.24 0.75
C TYR A 93 -5.89 14.63 0.19
N HIS A 94 -4.65 15.08 0.40
CA HIS A 94 -4.16 16.33 -0.14
C HIS A 94 -2.70 16.20 -0.58
N GLU A 95 -2.29 17.08 -1.49
CA GLU A 95 -0.89 17.19 -1.91
C GLU A 95 -0.15 18.12 -0.95
N LYS A 96 0.95 17.63 -0.35
CA LYS A 96 1.74 18.43 0.58
C LYS A 96 2.79 19.26 -0.15
N THR A 97 3.74 18.60 -0.82
CA THR A 97 4.80 19.25 -1.59
C THR A 97 5.22 18.33 -2.74
N LEU A 98 5.52 18.89 -3.89
CA LEU A 98 6.12 18.16 -5.02
C LEU A 98 5.44 16.82 -5.33
N GLY A 99 4.12 16.79 -5.32
CA GLY A 99 3.37 15.59 -5.67
C GLY A 99 3.16 14.58 -4.55
N GLN A 100 3.65 14.84 -3.33
CA GLN A 100 3.48 13.96 -2.18
C GLN A 100 2.03 13.99 -1.68
N LEU A 101 1.38 12.84 -1.64
CA LEU A 101 -0.02 12.72 -1.22
C LEU A 101 -0.14 12.16 0.19
N LEU A 102 -0.90 12.84 1.01
CA LEU A 102 -1.15 12.49 2.41
C LEU A 102 -2.64 12.36 2.66
N SER A 103 -3.02 11.36 3.48
CA SER A 103 -4.41 11.22 3.92
C SER A 103 -4.81 12.38 4.82
N LEU A 104 -6.05 12.85 4.68
CA LEU A 104 -6.63 13.85 5.58
C LEU A 104 -7.21 13.22 6.84
N ILE A 105 -7.34 11.91 6.87
CA ILE A 105 -7.91 11.20 8.01
C ILE A 105 -6.76 10.81 8.95
N HIS A 106 -6.88 11.19 10.21
CA HIS A 106 -5.97 10.70 11.25
C HIS A 106 -6.29 9.23 11.54
N ILE A 107 -5.31 8.41 11.31
CA ILE A 107 -5.46 6.98 11.53
C ILE A 107 -4.94 6.60 12.91
#